data_d019fb222327f89ee6b538a9ce1172fb
#
_entry.id   d019fb222327f89ee6b538a9ce1172fb
#
_cell.length_a   1.000
_cell.length_b   1.000
_cell.length_c   1.000
_cell.angle_alpha   90.00
_cell.angle_beta   90.00
_cell.angle_gamma   90.00
#
_symmetry.space_group_name_H-M   'P 1'
#
loop_
_entity.id
_entity.type
_entity.pdbx_description
1 polymer ?
#
loop_
_entity_poly.entity_id
_entity_poly.type
_entity_poly.pdbx_seq_one_letter_code
_entity_poly.pdbx_strand_id
1 'polypeptide(L)'
;MNPIMSILGAALIGLSAASGASSQDAPPPEAATPAPAPAGADNWHPFSRSAAKAYLADVGHIGQGDVVTIRMARVKIDAPAAGDYSHVADEYEFQCAAGLVRTVASNDYGPDGITFDRYEEASPWEDIPARSLDAYLKAVACDGERAGSTTWPSIKAFIDAGRP
;
A
#
# COMPACT_ATOMS: atom_id res chain seq x y z
N MET A 1 -69.20 -11.36 18.53
CA MET A 1 -70.28 -11.65 17.54
C MET A 1 -69.62 -11.97 16.22
N ASN A 2 -69.65 -13.30 15.85
CA ASN A 2 -69.22 -13.82 14.55
C ASN A 2 -70.25 -13.42 13.45
N PRO A 3 -69.91 -13.54 12.17
CA PRO A 3 -69.78 -14.86 11.53
C PRO A 3 -68.72 -15.02 10.47
N ILE A 4 -68.17 -16.17 10.47
CA ILE A 4 -67.82 -17.20 9.48
C ILE A 4 -68.39 -16.95 8.06
N MET A 5 -67.52 -17.03 7.06
CA MET A 5 -67.88 -17.43 5.71
C MET A 5 -66.76 -18.23 5.03
N SER A 6 -67.01 -19.56 4.91
CA SER A 6 -66.19 -20.47 4.13
C SER A 6 -66.55 -20.33 2.64
N ILE A 7 -65.48 -20.39 1.78
CA ILE A 7 -65.69 -20.80 0.38
C ILE A 7 -64.56 -21.77 0.00
N LEU A 8 -64.93 -22.99 -0.34
CA LEU A 8 -64.13 -23.99 -1.03
C LEU A 8 -63.93 -23.58 -2.49
N GLY A 9 -62.75 -23.88 -3.02
CA GLY A 9 -62.42 -23.67 -4.45
C GLY A 9 -61.25 -24.47 -4.91
N ALA A 10 -61.49 -25.66 -5.39
CA ALA A 10 -60.85 -26.48 -6.44
C ALA A 10 -59.31 -26.38 -6.69
N ALA A 11 -58.73 -27.59 -6.62
CA ALA A 11 -57.42 -27.98 -7.06
C ALA A 11 -57.20 -27.84 -8.58
N LEU A 12 -56.05 -27.31 -9.00
CA LEU A 12 -55.46 -27.55 -10.31
C LEU A 12 -53.99 -27.94 -10.13
N ILE A 13 -53.70 -29.17 -10.45
CA ILE A 13 -52.39 -29.77 -10.49
C ILE A 13 -51.69 -29.26 -11.76
N GLY A 14 -50.73 -28.35 -11.61
CA GLY A 14 -49.84 -27.93 -12.68
C GLY A 14 -48.49 -28.59 -12.51
N LEU A 15 -48.12 -29.55 -13.37
CA LEU A 15 -46.78 -30.09 -13.51
C LEU A 15 -45.89 -29.00 -14.10
N SER A 16 -45.05 -28.39 -13.28
CA SER A 16 -43.97 -27.52 -13.75
C SER A 16 -42.68 -28.30 -13.78
N ALA A 17 -42.16 -28.49 -14.99
CA ALA A 17 -40.84 -29.03 -15.25
C ALA A 17 -39.80 -28.14 -14.65
N ALA A 18 -39.01 -28.62 -13.71
CA ALA A 18 -37.83 -27.93 -13.18
C ALA A 18 -36.73 -27.96 -14.23
N SER A 19 -36.56 -26.86 -14.94
CA SER A 19 -35.33 -26.61 -15.71
C SER A 19 -34.22 -26.32 -14.73
N GLY A 20 -33.30 -27.27 -14.56
CA GLY A 20 -32.05 -27.08 -13.80
C GLY A 20 -31.18 -26.03 -14.48
N ALA A 21 -31.15 -24.84 -13.93
CA ALA A 21 -30.14 -23.86 -14.26
C ALA A 21 -28.82 -24.30 -13.58
N SER A 22 -27.88 -24.83 -14.35
CA SER A 22 -26.50 -25.03 -13.91
C SER A 22 -25.90 -23.67 -13.60
N SER A 23 -25.70 -23.39 -12.33
CA SER A 23 -24.84 -22.27 -11.91
C SER A 23 -23.41 -22.53 -12.44
N GLN A 24 -23.02 -21.87 -13.51
CA GLN A 24 -21.63 -21.81 -13.92
C GLN A 24 -20.91 -21.03 -12.83
N ASP A 25 -20.05 -21.74 -12.08
CA ASP A 25 -19.04 -21.14 -11.22
C ASP A 25 -18.19 -20.21 -12.09
N ALA A 26 -18.39 -18.90 -11.93
CA ALA A 26 -17.51 -17.91 -12.53
C ALA A 26 -16.13 -18.08 -11.89
N PRO A 27 -15.03 -18.16 -12.67
CA PRO A 27 -13.69 -18.19 -12.10
C PRO A 27 -13.49 -16.95 -11.21
N PRO A 28 -12.79 -17.10 -10.07
CA PRO A 28 -12.48 -15.95 -9.21
C PRO A 28 -11.77 -14.87 -10.05
N PRO A 29 -12.02 -13.59 -9.79
CA PRO A 29 -11.34 -12.51 -10.50
C PRO A 29 -9.83 -12.69 -10.33
N GLU A 30 -9.17 -12.89 -11.47
CA GLU A 30 -7.71 -12.96 -11.55
C GLU A 30 -7.14 -11.69 -10.91
N ALA A 31 -6.34 -11.86 -9.84
CA ALA A 31 -5.74 -10.74 -9.14
C ALA A 31 -4.94 -9.93 -10.17
N ALA A 32 -5.34 -8.69 -10.40
CA ALA A 32 -4.65 -7.79 -11.31
C ALA A 32 -3.19 -7.70 -10.87
N THR A 33 -2.28 -8.15 -11.72
CA THR A 33 -0.84 -7.96 -11.53
C THR A 33 -0.58 -6.46 -11.36
N PRO A 34 0.06 -6.01 -10.26
CA PRO A 34 0.37 -4.61 -10.08
C PRO A 34 1.15 -4.10 -11.29
N ALA A 35 0.77 -2.95 -11.82
CA ALA A 35 1.50 -2.32 -12.92
C ALA A 35 2.94 -2.05 -12.46
N PRO A 36 3.97 -2.33 -13.30
CA PRO A 36 5.35 -2.03 -12.95
C PRO A 36 5.49 -0.55 -12.63
N ALA A 37 6.20 -0.24 -11.53
CA ALA A 37 6.50 1.14 -11.16
C ALA A 37 7.21 1.86 -12.31
N PRO A 38 6.96 3.16 -12.54
CA PRO A 38 7.59 3.90 -13.62
C PRO A 38 9.12 3.85 -13.46
N ALA A 39 9.82 3.55 -14.57
CA ALA A 39 11.27 3.42 -14.60
C ALA A 39 11.95 4.79 -14.49
N GLY A 40 12.09 5.30 -13.28
CA GLY A 40 12.90 6.46 -12.92
C GLY A 40 14.17 6.01 -12.19
N ALA A 41 15.16 6.89 -12.07
CA ALA A 41 16.27 6.67 -11.15
C ALA A 41 15.80 6.93 -9.72
N ASP A 42 16.28 6.13 -8.76
CA ASP A 42 16.04 6.34 -7.34
C ASP A 42 16.40 7.77 -6.93
N ASN A 43 15.55 8.41 -6.15
CA ASN A 43 15.75 9.76 -5.66
C ASN A 43 15.18 9.91 -4.25
N TRP A 44 15.97 9.55 -3.25
CA TRP A 44 15.56 9.44 -1.86
C TRP A 44 15.60 10.79 -1.14
N HIS A 45 14.43 11.26 -0.72
CA HIS A 45 14.26 12.53 0.00
C HIS A 45 14.02 12.26 1.50
N PRO A 46 14.92 12.73 2.41
CA PRO A 46 14.65 12.66 3.84
C PRO A 46 13.48 13.58 4.21
N PHE A 47 12.41 13.05 4.76
CA PHE A 47 11.20 13.83 5.10
C PHE A 47 10.83 13.77 6.59
N SER A 48 11.38 12.80 7.33
CA SER A 48 11.14 12.68 8.78
C SER A 48 12.31 12.02 9.48
N ARG A 49 12.46 12.28 10.77
CA ARG A 49 13.52 11.72 11.62
C ARG A 49 13.02 11.49 13.04
N SER A 50 13.43 10.39 13.64
CA SER A 50 13.29 10.08 15.08
C SER A 50 14.69 10.01 15.72
N ALA A 51 14.75 9.74 17.01
CA ALA A 51 16.04 9.52 17.69
C ALA A 51 16.80 8.28 17.16
N ALA A 52 16.11 7.30 16.58
CA ALA A 52 16.67 6.01 16.17
C ALA A 52 16.67 5.78 14.67
N LYS A 53 15.86 6.52 13.90
CA LYS A 53 15.65 6.26 12.46
C LYS A 53 15.51 7.54 11.65
N ALA A 54 16.06 7.52 10.44
CA ALA A 54 15.71 8.44 9.37
C ALA A 54 14.69 7.78 8.44
N TYR A 55 13.77 8.58 7.91
CA TYR A 55 12.72 8.16 6.97
C TYR A 55 12.90 8.93 5.66
N LEU A 56 13.09 8.17 4.57
CA LEU A 56 13.32 8.72 3.25
C LEU A 56 12.24 8.24 2.29
N ALA A 57 11.67 9.16 1.53
CA ALA A 57 10.70 8.87 0.48
C ALA A 57 11.41 8.84 -0.88
N ASP A 58 11.13 7.84 -1.71
CA ASP A 58 11.65 7.81 -3.08
C ASP A 58 10.79 8.68 -4.00
N VAL A 59 11.22 9.92 -4.16
CA VAL A 59 10.53 10.90 -4.99
C VAL A 59 10.82 10.76 -6.49
N GLY A 60 11.72 9.84 -6.87
CA GLY A 60 11.97 9.45 -8.26
C GLY A 60 10.92 8.46 -8.80
N HIS A 61 10.19 7.78 -7.92
CA HIS A 61 9.24 6.73 -8.27
C HIS A 61 7.86 6.96 -7.64
N ILE A 62 7.33 8.17 -7.75
CA ILE A 62 5.95 8.44 -7.32
C ILE A 62 5.00 8.05 -8.46
N GLY A 63 4.19 7.02 -8.22
CA GLY A 63 3.11 6.63 -9.12
C GLY A 63 2.03 7.71 -9.20
N GLN A 64 1.29 7.75 -10.31
CA GLN A 64 0.25 8.76 -10.55
C GLN A 64 -1.09 8.10 -10.84
N GLY A 65 -2.17 8.77 -10.51
CA GLY A 65 -3.54 8.30 -10.72
C GLY A 65 -4.39 8.49 -9.46
N ASP A 66 -5.54 7.81 -9.43
CA ASP A 66 -6.45 7.82 -8.27
C ASP A 66 -5.82 7.18 -7.04
N VAL A 67 -4.92 6.24 -7.26
CA VAL A 67 -4.06 5.63 -6.25
C VAL A 67 -2.62 6.01 -6.57
N VAL A 68 -2.00 6.72 -5.64
CA VAL A 68 -0.59 7.15 -5.73
C VAL A 68 0.28 6.14 -5.00
N THR A 69 1.34 5.67 -5.65
CA THR A 69 2.32 4.74 -5.05
C THR A 69 3.60 5.46 -4.70
N ILE A 70 4.26 5.08 -3.61
CA ILE A 70 5.56 5.58 -3.19
C ILE A 70 6.31 4.55 -2.34
N ARG A 71 7.64 4.53 -2.43
CA ARG A 71 8.48 3.76 -1.52
C ARG A 71 8.98 4.64 -0.37
N MET A 72 9.08 4.08 0.84
CA MET A 72 9.65 4.73 2.00
C MET A 72 10.72 3.85 2.63
N ALA A 73 11.95 4.34 2.73
CA ALA A 73 13.02 3.66 3.46
C ALA A 73 13.08 4.11 4.93
N ARG A 74 13.32 3.13 5.81
CA ARG A 74 13.58 3.31 7.23
C ARG A 74 15.04 2.91 7.52
N VAL A 75 15.90 3.89 7.73
CA VAL A 75 17.32 3.71 7.97
C VAL A 75 17.63 3.93 9.46
N LYS A 76 18.31 2.99 10.12
CA LYS A 76 18.78 3.17 11.48
C LYS A 76 19.86 4.26 11.52
N ILE A 77 19.76 5.19 12.48
CA ILE A 77 20.73 6.26 12.66
C ILE A 77 21.92 5.78 13.50
N ASP A 78 21.65 4.93 14.47
CA ASP A 78 22.58 4.34 15.42
C ASP A 78 23.16 2.99 14.95
N ALA A 79 23.35 2.84 13.62
CA ALA A 79 23.85 1.59 13.05
C ALA A 79 25.17 1.17 13.70
N PRO A 80 25.31 -0.12 14.07
CA PRO A 80 26.40 -0.60 14.92
C PRO A 80 27.76 -0.61 14.23
N ALA A 81 27.83 -0.49 12.90
CA ALA A 81 29.08 -0.54 12.15
C ALA A 81 29.11 0.46 10.99
N ALA A 82 30.27 1.03 10.70
CA ALA A 82 30.53 1.70 9.43
C ALA A 82 30.36 0.68 8.29
N GLY A 83 29.63 1.07 7.23
CA GLY A 83 29.38 0.17 6.09
C GLY A 83 28.22 -0.83 6.31
N ASP A 84 27.45 -0.72 7.38
CA ASP A 84 26.18 -1.40 7.53
C ASP A 84 25.08 -0.63 6.76
N TYR A 85 24.65 -1.20 5.64
CA TYR A 85 23.62 -0.63 4.76
C TYR A 85 22.22 -1.22 5.00
N SER A 86 22.04 -1.94 6.09
CA SER A 86 20.73 -2.52 6.46
C SER A 86 19.67 -1.44 6.55
N HIS A 87 18.54 -1.68 5.90
CA HIS A 87 17.36 -0.82 5.97
C HIS A 87 16.12 -1.59 5.55
N VAL A 88 14.95 -1.04 5.83
CA VAL A 88 13.68 -1.57 5.34
C VAL A 88 13.11 -0.56 4.37
N ALA A 89 12.66 -1.03 3.20
CA ALA A 89 11.92 -0.21 2.23
C ALA A 89 10.51 -0.76 2.05
N ASP A 90 9.52 -0.01 2.53
CA ASP A 90 8.12 -0.33 2.38
C ASP A 90 7.53 0.36 1.15
N GLU A 91 6.59 -0.33 0.50
CA GLU A 91 5.82 0.19 -0.62
C GLU A 91 4.42 0.57 -0.13
N TYR A 92 4.02 1.82 -0.38
CA TYR A 92 2.75 2.38 0.06
C TYR A 92 1.88 2.74 -1.13
N GLU A 93 0.58 2.63 -0.90
CA GLU A 93 -0.45 3.18 -1.75
C GLU A 93 -1.30 4.18 -0.97
N PHE A 94 -1.62 5.31 -1.61
CA PHE A 94 -2.45 6.37 -1.08
C PHE A 94 -3.66 6.64 -1.99
N GLN A 95 -4.84 6.67 -1.42
CA GLN A 95 -6.00 7.32 -2.01
C GLN A 95 -6.02 8.77 -1.52
N CYS A 96 -5.31 9.66 -2.23
CA CYS A 96 -5.03 11.03 -1.79
C CYS A 96 -6.29 11.81 -1.42
N ALA A 97 -7.33 11.74 -2.26
CA ALA A 97 -8.60 12.44 -2.05
C ALA A 97 -9.42 11.86 -0.88
N ALA A 98 -9.33 10.55 -0.64
CA ALA A 98 -10.03 9.88 0.45
C ALA A 98 -9.28 9.94 1.79
N GLY A 99 -7.99 10.26 1.77
CA GLY A 99 -7.16 10.28 2.98
C GLY A 99 -6.87 8.87 3.52
N LEU A 100 -6.79 7.88 2.63
CA LEU A 100 -6.53 6.48 2.99
C LEU A 100 -5.12 6.07 2.58
N VAL A 101 -4.55 5.14 3.34
CA VAL A 101 -3.23 4.55 3.10
C VAL A 101 -3.29 3.04 3.28
N ARG A 102 -2.42 2.32 2.57
CA ARG A 102 -2.07 0.93 2.88
C ARG A 102 -0.61 0.64 2.52
N THR A 103 0.00 -0.32 3.21
CA THR A 103 1.26 -0.94 2.81
C THR A 103 0.95 -2.11 1.88
N VAL A 104 1.69 -2.25 0.78
CA VAL A 104 1.50 -3.34 -0.19
C VAL A 104 2.66 -4.31 -0.24
N ALA A 105 3.85 -3.87 0.14
CA ALA A 105 5.01 -4.74 0.26
C ALA A 105 6.05 -4.13 1.21
N SER A 106 6.93 -4.98 1.74
CA SER A 106 8.09 -4.59 2.53
C SER A 106 9.32 -5.35 2.04
N ASN A 107 10.45 -4.65 1.89
CA ASN A 107 11.73 -5.22 1.52
C ASN A 107 12.71 -4.98 2.68
N ASP A 108 13.23 -6.06 3.27
CA ASP A 108 14.19 -6.01 4.38
C ASP A 108 15.60 -6.25 3.83
N TYR A 109 16.37 -5.17 3.71
CA TYR A 109 17.73 -5.19 3.15
C TYR A 109 18.77 -5.55 4.20
N GLY A 110 19.64 -6.51 3.85
CA GLY A 110 20.78 -6.92 4.65
C GLY A 110 21.91 -5.89 4.72
N PRO A 111 23.00 -6.21 5.47
CA PRO A 111 24.13 -5.29 5.66
C PRO A 111 24.87 -4.88 4.38
N ASP A 112 24.76 -5.64 3.30
CA ASP A 112 25.32 -5.29 1.99
C ASP A 112 24.48 -4.21 1.25
N GLY A 113 23.24 -3.97 1.70
CA GLY A 113 22.29 -3.04 1.08
C GLY A 113 21.78 -3.48 -0.29
N ILE A 114 21.99 -4.73 -0.68
CA ILE A 114 21.66 -5.31 -1.98
C ILE A 114 20.76 -6.53 -1.82
N THR A 115 21.18 -7.47 -0.96
CA THR A 115 20.40 -8.69 -0.66
C THR A 115 19.20 -8.30 0.19
N PHE A 116 17.99 -8.74 -0.19
CA PHE A 116 16.78 -8.44 0.56
C PHE A 116 15.78 -9.58 0.54
N ASP A 117 14.98 -9.65 1.60
CA ASP A 117 13.76 -10.44 1.68
C ASP A 117 12.56 -9.56 1.38
N ARG A 118 11.69 -10.01 0.44
CA ARG A 118 10.48 -9.30 0.06
C ARG A 118 9.25 -9.99 0.65
N TYR A 119 8.42 -9.19 1.30
CA TYR A 119 7.14 -9.60 1.86
C TYR A 119 6.03 -8.85 1.12
N GLU A 120 5.19 -9.59 0.39
CA GLU A 120 4.05 -9.03 -0.34
C GLU A 120 2.77 -9.39 0.42
N GLU A 121 2.23 -8.44 1.13
CA GLU A 121 0.94 -8.58 1.82
C GLU A 121 0.28 -7.19 1.90
N ALA A 122 -0.68 -6.95 1.00
CA ALA A 122 -1.41 -5.71 1.03
C ALA A 122 -2.28 -5.62 2.30
N SER A 123 -1.97 -4.66 3.16
CA SER A 123 -2.82 -4.35 4.32
C SER A 123 -4.19 -3.82 3.87
N PRO A 124 -5.22 -3.86 4.71
CA PRO A 124 -6.45 -3.11 4.48
C PRO A 124 -6.18 -1.61 4.33
N TRP A 125 -7.08 -0.91 3.64
CA TRP A 125 -7.07 0.55 3.63
C TRP A 125 -7.39 1.10 5.01
N GLU A 126 -6.59 2.05 5.49
CA GLU A 126 -6.73 2.68 6.80
C GLU A 126 -6.78 4.21 6.68
N ASP A 127 -7.51 4.86 7.59
CA ASP A 127 -7.49 6.31 7.72
C ASP A 127 -6.11 6.79 8.15
N ILE A 128 -5.65 7.92 7.59
CA ILE A 128 -4.36 8.51 7.93
C ILE A 128 -4.49 9.38 9.18
N PRO A 129 -3.91 8.98 10.34
CA PRO A 129 -3.96 9.79 11.55
C PRO A 129 -3.21 11.12 11.35
N ALA A 130 -3.79 12.21 11.81
CA ALA A 130 -3.14 13.52 11.74
C ALA A 130 -1.78 13.52 12.47
N ARG A 131 -0.77 14.09 11.85
CA ARG A 131 0.62 14.17 12.39
C ARG A 131 1.30 12.81 12.55
N SER A 132 0.81 11.78 11.87
CA SER A 132 1.49 10.48 11.77
C SER A 132 2.61 10.53 10.73
N LEU A 133 3.45 9.49 10.70
CA LEU A 133 4.45 9.31 9.64
C LEU A 133 3.77 9.21 8.27
N ASP A 134 2.64 8.51 8.19
CA ASP A 134 1.87 8.36 6.97
C ASP A 134 1.27 9.68 6.47
N ALA A 135 0.89 10.59 7.40
CA ALA A 135 0.45 11.93 7.02
C ALA A 135 1.58 12.75 6.37
N TYR A 136 2.80 12.64 6.88
CA TYR A 136 3.97 13.30 6.26
C TYR A 136 4.34 12.64 4.93
N LEU A 137 4.29 11.32 4.83
CA LEU A 137 4.55 10.60 3.58
C LEU A 137 3.49 10.94 2.51
N LYS A 138 2.20 11.03 2.91
CA LYS A 138 1.12 11.50 2.03
C LYS A 138 1.40 12.91 1.50
N ALA A 139 1.83 13.84 2.36
CA ALA A 139 2.17 15.20 1.93
C ALA A 139 3.29 15.20 0.87
N VAL A 140 4.28 14.31 1.01
CA VAL A 140 5.33 14.13 -0.01
C VAL A 140 4.76 13.53 -1.29
N ALA A 141 3.94 12.48 -1.20
CA ALA A 141 3.45 11.72 -2.35
C ALA A 141 2.32 12.44 -3.12
N CYS A 142 1.32 12.97 -2.38
CA CYS A 142 0.10 13.54 -2.96
C CYS A 142 0.21 15.04 -3.19
N ASP A 143 0.86 15.77 -2.27
CA ASP A 143 0.85 17.23 -2.25
C ASP A 143 2.19 17.81 -2.75
N GLY A 144 3.18 16.95 -2.99
CA GLY A 144 4.49 17.36 -3.49
C GLY A 144 5.36 18.10 -2.48
N GLU A 145 5.03 18.01 -1.18
CA GLU A 145 5.80 18.67 -0.11
C GLU A 145 7.21 18.09 0.02
N ARG A 146 8.16 18.95 0.35
CA ARG A 146 9.56 18.59 0.56
C ARG A 146 10.10 19.30 1.79
N ALA A 147 10.70 18.55 2.72
CA ALA A 147 11.33 19.09 3.93
C ALA A 147 12.62 19.88 3.66
N GLY A 148 13.07 19.91 2.43
CA GLY A 148 14.27 20.60 1.95
C GLY A 148 14.58 20.23 0.51
N SER A 149 15.69 20.66 -0.04
CA SER A 149 16.08 20.36 -1.42
C SER A 149 17.02 19.16 -1.56
N THR A 150 17.52 18.62 -0.43
CA THR A 150 18.50 17.53 -0.45
C THR A 150 17.83 16.21 -0.80
N THR A 151 18.40 15.50 -1.78
CA THR A 151 18.02 14.14 -2.15
C THR A 151 19.27 13.28 -2.34
N TRP A 152 19.08 11.97 -2.34
CA TRP A 152 20.16 10.98 -2.44
C TRP A 152 19.85 9.99 -3.57
N PRO A 153 20.84 9.65 -4.42
CA PRO A 153 20.61 8.71 -5.52
C PRO A 153 20.41 7.26 -5.07
N SER A 154 20.67 6.97 -3.80
CA SER A 154 20.42 5.65 -3.19
C SER A 154 20.44 5.76 -1.67
N ILE A 155 19.86 4.76 -0.98
CA ILE A 155 19.97 4.64 0.48
C ILE A 155 21.44 4.45 0.90
N LYS A 156 22.23 3.71 0.10
CA LYS A 156 23.66 3.58 0.33
C LYS A 156 24.37 4.94 0.38
N ALA A 157 24.11 5.83 -0.58
CA ALA A 157 24.71 7.16 -0.62
C ALA A 157 24.34 8.02 0.60
N PHE A 158 23.08 7.91 1.10
CA PHE A 158 22.65 8.56 2.34
C PHE A 158 23.42 8.02 3.56
N ILE A 159 23.62 6.71 3.63
CA ILE A 159 24.37 6.06 4.72
C ILE A 159 25.84 6.46 4.68
N ASP A 160 26.49 6.42 3.51
CA ASP A 160 27.90 6.80 3.30
C ASP A 160 28.18 8.28 3.67
N ALA A 161 27.19 9.15 3.50
CA ALA A 161 27.25 10.55 3.92
C ALA A 161 27.10 10.75 5.45
N GLY A 162 26.97 9.67 6.21
CA GLY A 162 26.88 9.72 7.67
C GLY A 162 25.44 9.86 8.19
N ARG A 163 24.44 9.57 7.38
CA ARG A 163 23.00 9.62 7.76
C ARG A 163 22.58 11.01 8.28
N PRO A 164 22.79 12.09 7.52
CA PRO A 164 22.53 13.47 7.94
C PRO A 164 21.07 13.76 8.27
#